data_f4868a5a1e7ee70d8e7e99911ffa00d3
#
_entry.id   f4868a5a1e7ee70d8e7e99911ffa00d3
#
_cell.length_a   1.000
_cell.length_b   1.000
_cell.length_c   1.000
_cell.angle_alpha   90.00
_cell.angle_beta   90.00
_cell.angle_gamma   90.00
#
_symmetry.space_group_name_H-M   'P 1'
#
loop_
_entity.id
_entity.type
_entity.pdbx_description
1 polymer ?
#
loop_
_entity_poly.entity_id
_entity_poly.type
_entity_poly.pdbx_seq_one_letter_code
_entity_poly.pdbx_strand_id
1 'polypeptide(L)'
;MIISCDLGFNDAAGWWYWQPTVGGYNVLMYDYDHGLDASDWIPRIQENIRKLGAKNVGRIWMPHDARAKTFQTKRTSQEQFQQGFGMDKIRIVPMTSKVDRIEAGRHLIKSCAFNRTLCDSGLDGLRAWEYEYNEDEGVFSKHPKHNWASHPSDAFTYGCQVLQEDVIKPADVPPKFWDEQSLNELWETNKRLKSKRI
;
A
#
# COMPACT_ATOMS: atom_id res chain seq x y z
N MET A 1 -5.04 -8.23 -5.75
CA MET A 1 -5.20 -6.90 -5.11
C MET A 1 -4.67 -6.96 -3.70
N ILE A 2 -3.99 -5.93 -3.25
CA ILE A 2 -3.51 -5.74 -1.87
C ILE A 2 -4.22 -4.51 -1.33
N ILE A 3 -4.43 -4.46 -0.02
CA ILE A 3 -5.07 -3.32 0.66
C ILE A 3 -4.21 -2.94 1.86
N SER A 4 -3.98 -1.66 2.09
CA SER A 4 -3.38 -1.13 3.31
C SER A 4 -4.31 -0.12 3.96
N CYS A 5 -4.28 -0.03 5.28
CA CYS A 5 -5.16 0.89 5.98
C CYS A 5 -4.50 1.56 7.19
N ASP A 6 -5.10 2.65 7.58
CA ASP A 6 -5.00 3.25 8.90
C ASP A 6 -6.38 3.18 9.56
N LEU A 7 -6.45 2.76 10.83
CA LEU A 7 -7.70 2.55 11.53
C LEU A 7 -8.01 3.74 12.42
N GLY A 8 -9.22 4.25 12.34
CA GLY A 8 -9.78 5.25 13.23
C GLY A 8 -11.29 5.04 13.37
N PHE A 9 -11.84 5.33 14.53
CA PHE A 9 -13.29 5.35 14.74
C PHE A 9 -13.78 6.80 14.89
N ASN A 10 -13.25 7.53 15.85
CA ASN A 10 -13.54 8.96 16.00
C ASN A 10 -12.86 9.79 14.91
N ASP A 11 -11.63 9.38 14.56
CA ASP A 11 -10.90 9.90 13.40
C ASP A 11 -11.22 9.03 12.17
N ALA A 12 -10.85 9.53 10.98
CA ALA A 12 -11.11 8.80 9.76
C ALA A 12 -10.26 7.53 9.66
N ALA A 13 -10.87 6.42 9.28
CA ALA A 13 -10.15 5.27 8.78
C ALA A 13 -9.92 5.42 7.28
N GLY A 14 -8.71 5.09 6.80
CA GLY A 14 -8.34 5.23 5.40
C GLY A 14 -7.85 3.91 4.80
N TRP A 15 -8.25 3.64 3.57
CA TRP A 15 -8.00 2.38 2.87
C TRP A 15 -7.48 2.62 1.48
N TRP A 16 -6.22 2.18 1.18
CA TRP A 16 -5.64 2.21 -0.15
C TRP A 16 -5.70 0.84 -0.82
N TYR A 17 -6.09 0.81 -2.09
CA TYR A 17 -6.24 -0.39 -2.91
C TYR A 17 -5.15 -0.45 -3.97
N TRP A 18 -4.33 -1.52 -3.95
CA TRP A 18 -3.13 -1.65 -4.74
C TRP A 18 -3.20 -2.87 -5.67
N GLN A 19 -2.73 -2.69 -6.87
CA GLN A 19 -2.53 -3.76 -7.83
C GLN A 19 -1.05 -3.84 -8.17
N PRO A 20 -0.35 -4.95 -7.82
CA PRO A 20 1.03 -5.16 -8.24
C PRO A 20 1.14 -5.20 -9.76
N THR A 21 2.19 -4.59 -10.29
CA THR A 21 2.56 -4.60 -11.70
C THR A 21 4.03 -4.95 -11.85
N VAL A 22 4.49 -5.15 -13.07
CA VAL A 22 5.92 -5.33 -13.32
C VAL A 22 6.64 -4.02 -13.01
N GLY A 23 7.43 -4.03 -11.94
CA GLY A 23 8.25 -2.90 -11.52
C GLY A 23 7.55 -1.83 -10.68
N GLY A 24 6.29 -2.05 -10.24
CA GLY A 24 5.60 -1.06 -9.40
C GLY A 24 4.17 -1.43 -9.05
N TYR A 25 3.33 -0.43 -8.87
CA TYR A 25 1.95 -0.58 -8.45
C TYR A 25 0.99 0.36 -9.16
N ASN A 26 -0.19 -0.14 -9.54
CA ASN A 26 -1.34 0.70 -9.79
C ASN A 26 -2.08 0.91 -8.47
N VAL A 27 -2.24 2.15 -8.06
CA VAL A 27 -3.06 2.55 -6.92
C VAL A 27 -4.45 2.85 -7.45
N LEU A 28 -5.38 1.93 -7.17
CA LEU A 28 -6.68 1.88 -7.83
C LEU A 28 -7.70 2.81 -7.18
N MET A 29 -7.68 2.91 -5.85
CA MET A 29 -8.66 3.68 -5.09
C MET A 29 -8.12 4.03 -3.71
N TYR A 30 -8.58 5.15 -3.17
CA TYR A 30 -8.56 5.49 -1.76
C TYR A 30 -10.00 5.63 -1.27
N ASP A 31 -10.34 4.94 -0.18
CA ASP A 31 -11.64 5.02 0.48
C ASP A 31 -11.44 5.41 1.94
N TYR A 32 -12.28 6.29 2.46
CA TYR A 32 -12.18 6.74 3.85
C TYR A 32 -13.55 7.11 4.40
N ASP A 33 -13.69 7.00 5.69
CA ASP A 33 -14.86 7.48 6.43
C ASP A 33 -14.54 7.51 7.93
N HIS A 34 -15.42 8.08 8.72
CA HIS A 34 -15.36 8.15 10.18
C HIS A 34 -16.62 7.56 10.80
N GLY A 35 -16.53 7.13 12.07
CA GLY A 35 -17.68 6.55 12.79
C GLY A 35 -18.11 5.18 12.31
N LEU A 36 -17.32 4.50 11.47
CA LEU A 36 -17.59 3.15 10.98
C LEU A 36 -16.73 2.13 11.73
N ASP A 37 -17.36 1.04 12.14
CA ASP A 37 -16.67 -0.10 12.74
C ASP A 37 -16.36 -1.21 11.70
N ALA A 38 -15.81 -2.33 12.18
CA ALA A 38 -15.46 -3.44 11.31
C ALA A 38 -16.68 -4.06 10.61
N SER A 39 -17.88 -3.99 11.22
CA SER A 39 -19.11 -4.54 10.60
C SER A 39 -19.60 -3.71 9.43
N ASP A 40 -19.27 -2.43 9.40
CA ASP A 40 -19.56 -1.51 8.29
C ASP A 40 -18.47 -1.60 7.21
N TRP A 41 -17.20 -1.61 7.64
CA TRP A 41 -16.07 -1.63 6.71
C TRP A 41 -15.95 -2.93 5.92
N ILE A 42 -16.19 -4.09 6.53
CA ILE A 42 -16.03 -5.38 5.84
C ILE A 42 -16.91 -5.45 4.57
N PRO A 43 -18.24 -5.22 4.62
CA PRO A 43 -19.07 -5.25 3.42
C PRO A 43 -18.71 -4.15 2.42
N ARG A 44 -18.32 -2.95 2.88
CA ARG A 44 -17.90 -1.84 2.02
C ARG A 44 -16.62 -2.17 1.25
N ILE A 45 -15.62 -2.75 1.91
CA ILE A 45 -14.39 -3.19 1.25
C ILE A 45 -14.66 -4.33 0.25
N GLN A 46 -15.53 -5.29 0.59
CA GLN A 46 -15.94 -6.35 -0.32
C GLN A 46 -16.62 -5.78 -1.59
N GLU A 47 -17.46 -4.76 -1.42
CA GLU A 47 -18.08 -4.06 -2.54
C GLU A 47 -17.07 -3.31 -3.40
N ASN A 48 -16.12 -2.61 -2.78
CA ASN A 48 -15.04 -1.92 -3.49
C ASN A 48 -14.16 -2.89 -4.30
N ILE A 49 -13.84 -4.06 -3.74
CA ILE A 49 -13.11 -5.12 -4.45
C ILE A 49 -13.88 -5.55 -5.70
N ARG A 50 -15.21 -5.72 -5.60
CA ARG A 50 -16.08 -6.07 -6.75
C ARG A 50 -16.12 -4.95 -7.79
N LYS A 51 -16.30 -3.69 -7.37
CA LYS A 51 -16.31 -2.51 -8.27
C LYS A 51 -15.00 -2.35 -9.03
N LEU A 52 -13.88 -2.67 -8.40
CA LEU A 52 -12.56 -2.64 -9.02
C LEU A 52 -12.28 -3.86 -9.92
N GLY A 53 -13.24 -4.78 -10.06
CA GLY A 53 -13.11 -5.96 -10.92
C GLY A 53 -12.10 -7.00 -10.42
N ALA A 54 -11.69 -6.93 -9.16
CA ALA A 54 -10.75 -7.87 -8.61
C ALA A 54 -11.45 -9.19 -8.23
N LYS A 55 -10.91 -10.31 -8.70
CA LYS A 55 -11.45 -11.64 -8.36
C LYS A 55 -11.13 -12.04 -6.91
N ASN A 56 -9.96 -11.63 -6.39
CA ASN A 56 -9.51 -11.98 -5.06
C ASN A 56 -8.72 -10.82 -4.43
N VAL A 57 -8.86 -10.68 -3.11
CA VAL A 57 -7.91 -9.94 -2.29
C VAL A 57 -6.75 -10.87 -1.91
N GLY A 58 -5.53 -10.42 -2.12
CA GLY A 58 -4.35 -11.17 -1.72
C GLY A 58 -4.06 -10.98 -0.24
N ARG A 59 -3.86 -9.74 0.18
CA ARG A 59 -3.55 -9.36 1.56
C ARG A 59 -4.21 -8.04 1.92
N ILE A 60 -4.61 -7.94 3.19
CA ILE A 60 -5.04 -6.69 3.83
C ILE A 60 -4.05 -6.41 4.96
N TRP A 61 -3.32 -5.33 4.83
CA TRP A 61 -2.32 -4.90 5.79
C TRP A 61 -2.93 -3.87 6.74
N MET A 62 -2.97 -4.21 8.01
CA MET A 62 -3.55 -3.41 9.08
C MET A 62 -2.45 -2.89 10.01
N PRO A 63 -2.62 -1.71 10.61
CA PRO A 63 -1.67 -1.18 11.58
C PRO A 63 -1.60 -2.07 12.83
N HIS A 64 -0.55 -1.90 13.62
CA HIS A 64 -0.27 -2.75 14.79
C HIS A 64 -1.32 -2.65 15.90
N ASP A 65 -2.00 -1.51 16.02
CA ASP A 65 -3.08 -1.26 16.97
C ASP A 65 -4.38 -2.04 16.64
N ALA A 66 -4.51 -2.58 15.42
CA ALA A 66 -5.58 -3.52 15.08
C ALA A 66 -5.65 -4.76 16.00
N ARG A 67 -4.58 -5.04 16.73
CA ARG A 67 -4.49 -6.10 17.77
C ARG A 67 -5.02 -5.65 19.13
N ALA A 68 -5.23 -4.36 19.33
CA ALA A 68 -5.70 -3.85 20.61
C ALA A 68 -7.13 -4.31 20.87
N LYS A 69 -7.38 -4.80 22.09
CA LYS A 69 -8.73 -5.07 22.58
C LYS A 69 -9.26 -3.79 23.19
N THR A 70 -10.43 -3.37 22.77
CA THR A 70 -11.14 -2.29 23.46
C THR A 70 -12.00 -2.87 24.57
N PHE A 71 -12.25 -2.10 25.61
CA PHE A 71 -13.11 -2.54 26.73
C PHE A 71 -14.54 -2.89 26.27
N GLN A 72 -14.97 -2.28 25.16
CA GLN A 72 -16.32 -2.44 24.59
C GLN A 72 -16.44 -3.65 23.65
N THR A 73 -15.35 -4.13 23.06
CA THR A 73 -15.39 -5.21 22.08
C THR A 73 -14.65 -6.44 22.59
N LYS A 74 -15.33 -7.58 22.55
CA LYS A 74 -14.72 -8.88 22.91
C LYS A 74 -13.63 -9.34 21.93
N ARG A 75 -13.66 -8.80 20.70
CA ARG A 75 -12.76 -9.15 19.58
C ARG A 75 -11.96 -7.93 19.14
N THR A 76 -10.71 -8.17 18.77
CA THR A 76 -9.86 -7.15 18.14
C THR A 76 -10.37 -6.83 16.74
N SER A 77 -10.00 -5.66 16.19
CA SER A 77 -10.27 -5.36 14.78
C SER A 77 -9.67 -6.43 13.87
N GLN A 78 -8.45 -6.88 14.14
CA GLN A 78 -7.81 -7.97 13.41
C GLN A 78 -8.68 -9.22 13.36
N GLU A 79 -9.21 -9.69 14.50
CA GLU A 79 -10.06 -10.89 14.58
C GLU A 79 -11.36 -10.73 13.78
N GLN A 80 -11.98 -9.55 13.79
CA GLN A 80 -13.19 -9.27 13.04
C GLN A 80 -12.92 -9.30 11.53
N PHE A 81 -11.84 -8.66 11.06
CA PHE A 81 -11.45 -8.69 9.66
C PHE A 81 -11.01 -10.09 9.19
N GLN A 82 -10.36 -10.87 10.05
CA GLN A 82 -10.05 -12.28 9.78
C GLN A 82 -11.31 -13.11 9.56
N GLN A 83 -12.37 -12.83 10.31
CA GLN A 83 -13.66 -13.50 10.13
C GLN A 83 -14.32 -13.12 8.78
N GLY A 84 -14.18 -11.86 8.34
CA GLY A 84 -14.77 -11.36 7.08
C GLY A 84 -14.02 -11.75 5.82
N PHE A 85 -12.68 -11.86 5.88
CA PHE A 85 -11.84 -12.07 4.70
C PHE A 85 -11.02 -13.36 4.72
N GLY A 86 -10.90 -14.01 5.87
CA GLY A 86 -10.06 -15.18 6.10
C GLY A 86 -8.77 -14.84 6.84
N MET A 87 -8.31 -15.77 7.67
CA MET A 87 -7.13 -15.60 8.52
C MET A 87 -5.84 -15.41 7.72
N ASP A 88 -5.75 -16.04 6.54
CA ASP A 88 -4.61 -15.98 5.64
C ASP A 88 -4.47 -14.63 4.93
N LYS A 89 -5.53 -13.83 4.87
CA LYS A 89 -5.56 -12.54 4.17
C LYS A 89 -5.13 -11.37 5.05
N ILE A 90 -5.38 -11.44 6.35
CA ILE A 90 -5.11 -10.33 7.27
C ILE A 90 -3.68 -10.42 7.79
N ARG A 91 -2.94 -9.34 7.62
CA ARG A 91 -1.57 -9.19 8.08
C ARG A 91 -1.43 -7.89 8.88
N ILE A 92 -0.53 -7.89 9.83
CA ILE A 92 -0.19 -6.68 10.60
C ILE A 92 1.12 -6.14 10.09
N VAL A 93 1.14 -4.84 9.82
CA VAL A 93 2.34 -4.12 9.41
C VAL A 93 3.40 -4.23 10.51
N PRO A 94 4.66 -4.58 10.20
CA PRO A 94 5.75 -4.56 11.17
C PRO A 94 5.89 -3.18 11.81
N MET A 95 6.20 -3.14 13.11
CA MET A 95 6.42 -1.87 13.80
C MET A 95 7.77 -1.30 13.39
N THR A 96 7.73 -0.09 12.80
CA THR A 96 8.91 0.68 12.42
C THR A 96 8.72 2.14 12.83
N SER A 97 9.79 2.93 12.74
CA SER A 97 9.69 4.36 12.99
C SER A 97 8.83 5.07 11.94
N LYS A 98 8.19 6.18 12.31
CA LYS A 98 7.42 7.00 11.34
C LYS A 98 8.32 7.55 10.23
N VAL A 99 9.57 7.82 10.53
CA VAL A 99 10.58 8.29 9.56
C VAL A 99 10.85 7.21 8.51
N ASP A 100 11.09 5.97 8.92
CA ASP A 100 11.34 4.86 8.00
C ASP A 100 10.15 4.60 7.07
N ARG A 101 8.92 4.71 7.60
CA ARG A 101 7.70 4.59 6.78
C ARG A 101 7.57 5.70 5.75
N ILE A 102 7.89 6.94 6.13
CA ILE A 102 7.89 8.09 5.22
C ILE A 102 8.91 7.89 4.11
N GLU A 103 10.13 7.43 4.44
CA GLU A 103 11.14 7.13 3.43
C GLU A 103 10.71 5.98 2.50
N ALA A 104 10.10 4.91 3.02
CA ALA A 104 9.51 3.87 2.19
C ALA A 104 8.46 4.45 1.23
N GLY A 105 7.61 5.36 1.71
CA GLY A 105 6.64 6.08 0.88
C GLY A 105 7.28 6.91 -0.22
N ARG A 106 8.32 7.68 0.09
CA ARG A 106 9.08 8.50 -0.88
C ARG A 106 9.75 7.66 -1.97
N HIS A 107 10.18 6.46 -1.63
CA HIS A 107 10.76 5.53 -2.60
C HIS A 107 9.69 4.90 -3.48
N LEU A 108 8.65 4.32 -2.89
CA LEU A 108 7.66 3.54 -3.62
C LEU A 108 6.76 4.40 -4.52
N ILE A 109 6.42 5.63 -4.10
CA ILE A 109 5.53 6.52 -4.86
C ILE A 109 6.03 6.78 -6.29
N LYS A 110 7.34 6.74 -6.52
CA LYS A 110 7.96 6.95 -7.84
C LYS A 110 7.62 5.84 -8.83
N SER A 111 7.25 4.65 -8.35
CA SER A 111 6.83 3.49 -9.14
C SER A 111 5.33 3.23 -9.07
N CYS A 112 4.55 4.19 -8.56
CA CYS A 112 3.11 4.10 -8.45
C CYS A 112 2.42 4.88 -9.57
N ALA A 113 1.40 4.26 -10.18
CA ALA A 113 0.45 4.93 -11.06
C ALA A 113 -0.91 5.01 -10.34
N PHE A 114 -1.46 6.21 -10.20
CA PHE A 114 -2.70 6.45 -9.46
C PHE A 114 -3.90 6.62 -10.38
N ASN A 115 -5.02 5.99 -10.04
CA ASN A 115 -6.31 6.34 -10.59
C ASN A 115 -6.71 7.72 -10.03
N ARG A 116 -6.59 8.76 -10.85
CA ARG A 116 -6.78 10.14 -10.40
C ARG A 116 -8.16 10.37 -9.78
N THR A 117 -9.22 9.82 -10.36
CA THR A 117 -10.59 10.06 -9.90
C THR A 117 -10.88 9.34 -8.58
N LEU A 118 -10.47 8.08 -8.46
CA LEU A 118 -10.77 7.26 -7.28
C LEU A 118 -9.77 7.44 -6.14
N CYS A 119 -8.65 8.12 -6.39
CA CYS A 119 -7.63 8.41 -5.38
C CYS A 119 -7.58 9.90 -5.00
N ASP A 120 -8.44 10.75 -5.54
CA ASP A 120 -8.33 12.22 -5.47
C ASP A 120 -8.18 12.73 -4.03
N SER A 121 -9.10 12.37 -3.14
CA SER A 121 -9.06 12.77 -1.73
C SER A 121 -7.81 12.25 -0.99
N GLY A 122 -7.37 11.04 -1.29
CA GLY A 122 -6.14 10.48 -0.74
C GLY A 122 -4.89 11.20 -1.25
N LEU A 123 -4.86 11.55 -2.54
CA LEU A 123 -3.78 12.31 -3.14
C LEU A 123 -3.68 13.73 -2.55
N ASP A 124 -4.81 14.36 -2.26
CA ASP A 124 -4.83 15.67 -1.59
C ASP A 124 -4.25 15.57 -0.18
N GLY A 125 -4.56 14.50 0.56
CA GLY A 125 -3.94 14.25 1.85
C GLY A 125 -2.43 14.04 1.74
N LEU A 126 -1.96 13.24 0.78
CA LEU A 126 -0.51 13.05 0.56
C LEU A 126 0.21 14.36 0.23
N ARG A 127 -0.42 15.26 -0.54
CA ARG A 127 0.15 16.58 -0.89
C ARG A 127 0.16 17.55 0.29
N ALA A 128 -0.85 17.48 1.14
CA ALA A 128 -1.02 18.39 2.28
C ALA A 128 -0.27 17.91 3.54
N TRP A 129 0.32 16.71 3.51
CA TRP A 129 1.02 16.17 4.68
C TRP A 129 2.38 16.82 4.85
N GLU A 130 2.54 17.61 5.91
CA GLU A 130 3.69 18.47 6.14
C GLU A 130 4.19 18.39 7.59
N TYR A 131 5.47 18.74 7.77
CA TYR A 131 6.05 18.96 9.09
C TYR A 131 5.69 20.36 9.58
N GLU A 132 5.49 20.52 10.88
CA GLU A 132 5.32 21.82 11.50
C GLU A 132 6.67 22.51 11.66
N TYR A 133 6.73 23.77 11.25
CA TYR A 133 7.91 24.59 11.45
C TYR A 133 7.73 25.43 12.71
N ASN A 134 8.68 25.31 13.66
CA ASN A 134 8.72 26.14 14.84
C ASN A 134 9.56 27.39 14.52
N GLU A 135 8.90 28.53 14.41
CA GLU A 135 9.55 29.81 14.07
C GLU A 135 10.50 30.28 15.16
N ASP A 136 10.21 30.01 16.44
CA ASP A 136 11.01 30.45 17.58
C ASP A 136 12.34 29.70 17.67
N GLU A 137 12.31 28.41 17.33
CA GLU A 137 13.50 27.54 17.39
C GLU A 137 14.18 27.40 16.02
N GLY A 138 13.54 27.81 14.93
CA GLY A 138 14.06 27.70 13.57
C GLY A 138 14.19 26.27 13.06
N VAL A 139 13.39 25.33 13.59
CA VAL A 139 13.49 23.90 13.26
C VAL A 139 12.11 23.31 12.90
N PHE A 140 12.14 22.24 12.10
CA PHE A 140 10.95 21.44 11.86
C PHE A 140 10.69 20.44 13.00
N SER A 141 9.42 20.15 13.24
CA SER A 141 9.00 19.11 14.18
C SER A 141 9.59 17.74 13.77
N LYS A 142 9.75 16.85 14.76
CA LYS A 142 10.23 15.46 14.49
C LYS A 142 9.23 14.62 13.71
N HIS A 143 7.95 14.97 13.75
CA HIS A 143 6.87 14.25 13.10
C HIS A 143 5.98 15.21 12.33
N PRO A 144 5.38 14.77 11.21
CA PRO A 144 4.39 15.57 10.50
C PRO A 144 3.22 15.96 11.40
N LYS A 145 2.57 17.07 11.08
CA LYS A 145 1.34 17.51 11.75
C LYS A 145 0.31 16.38 11.77
N HIS A 146 -0.34 16.24 12.92
CA HIS A 146 -1.49 15.34 13.03
C HIS A 146 -2.77 16.13 12.70
N ASN A 147 -3.27 15.92 11.49
CA ASN A 147 -4.47 16.54 10.96
C ASN A 147 -5.16 15.58 9.97
N TRP A 148 -6.16 16.07 9.22
CA TRP A 148 -6.88 15.27 8.23
C TRP A 148 -5.96 14.58 7.19
N ALA A 149 -4.81 15.17 6.87
CA ALA A 149 -3.83 14.62 5.93
C ALA A 149 -3.05 13.43 6.51
N SER A 150 -3.07 13.23 7.82
CA SER A 150 -2.38 12.12 8.47
C SER A 150 -2.97 10.77 8.10
N HIS A 151 -4.30 10.65 8.06
CA HIS A 151 -4.98 9.37 7.83
C HIS A 151 -4.66 8.76 6.46
N PRO A 152 -4.83 9.47 5.32
CA PRO A 152 -4.43 8.92 4.02
C PRO A 152 -2.92 8.66 3.94
N SER A 153 -2.10 9.49 4.58
CA SER A 153 -0.65 9.38 4.51
C SER A 153 -0.10 8.24 5.37
N ASP A 154 -0.63 8.04 6.56
CA ASP A 154 -0.26 6.91 7.41
C ASP A 154 -0.71 5.58 6.76
N ALA A 155 -1.95 5.50 6.24
CA ALA A 155 -2.44 4.34 5.50
C ALA A 155 -1.59 4.02 4.26
N PHE A 156 -1.15 5.06 3.52
CA PHE A 156 -0.28 4.93 2.37
C PHE A 156 1.11 4.42 2.76
N THR A 157 1.73 5.03 3.75
CA THR A 157 3.09 4.67 4.20
C THR A 157 3.14 3.30 4.85
N TYR A 158 2.07 2.84 5.53
CA TYR A 158 1.93 1.45 5.98
C TYR A 158 1.96 0.48 4.79
N GLY A 159 1.23 0.80 3.71
CA GLY A 159 1.31 0.04 2.47
C GLY A 159 2.72 0.03 1.90
N CYS A 160 3.35 1.20 1.75
CA CYS A 160 4.67 1.32 1.17
C CYS A 160 5.76 0.53 1.93
N GLN A 161 5.63 0.42 3.24
CA GLN A 161 6.56 -0.35 4.06
C GLN A 161 6.57 -1.84 3.70
N VAL A 162 5.43 -2.41 3.36
CA VAL A 162 5.26 -3.86 3.16
C VAL A 162 5.21 -4.28 1.69
N LEU A 163 4.88 -3.34 0.80
CA LEU A 163 4.69 -3.62 -0.61
C LEU A 163 5.99 -3.81 -1.39
N GLN A 164 7.13 -3.33 -0.89
CA GLN A 164 8.44 -3.51 -1.54
C GLN A 164 8.80 -4.99 -1.74
N GLU A 165 8.28 -5.86 -0.88
CA GLU A 165 8.51 -7.30 -0.96
C GLU A 165 7.59 -8.00 -1.98
N ASP A 166 6.46 -7.38 -2.33
CA ASP A 166 5.41 -7.95 -3.19
C ASP A 166 5.51 -7.48 -4.67
N VAL A 167 6.57 -6.77 -5.06
CA VAL A 167 6.78 -6.37 -6.46
C VAL A 167 6.88 -7.62 -7.33
N ILE A 168 6.04 -7.69 -8.36
CA ILE A 168 6.12 -8.78 -9.36
C ILE A 168 7.46 -8.62 -10.08
N LYS A 169 8.41 -9.48 -9.75
CA LYS A 169 9.63 -9.61 -10.54
C LYS A 169 9.23 -10.16 -11.91
N PRO A 170 9.82 -9.66 -13.01
CA PRO A 170 9.69 -10.33 -14.30
C PRO A 170 9.97 -11.81 -14.06
N ALA A 171 9.08 -12.68 -14.54
CA ALA A 171 9.32 -14.11 -14.42
C ALA A 171 10.74 -14.36 -14.95
N ASP A 172 11.56 -15.01 -14.15
CA ASP A 172 12.82 -15.57 -14.65
C ASP A 172 12.41 -16.59 -15.72
N VAL A 173 12.34 -16.12 -16.95
CA VAL A 173 12.21 -17.02 -18.08
C VAL A 173 13.50 -17.83 -18.05
N PRO A 174 13.43 -19.13 -17.77
CA PRO A 174 14.65 -19.94 -17.77
C PRO A 174 15.33 -19.68 -19.11
N PRO A 175 16.66 -19.48 -19.12
CA PRO A 175 17.35 -19.22 -20.36
C PRO A 175 17.07 -20.41 -21.29
N LYS A 176 16.43 -20.13 -22.42
CA LYS A 176 16.25 -21.14 -23.46
C LYS A 176 17.62 -21.69 -23.79
N PHE A 177 17.76 -23.02 -23.78
CA PHE A 177 19.00 -23.64 -24.26
C PHE A 177 19.25 -23.18 -25.69
N TRP A 178 20.51 -23.10 -26.10
CA TRP A 178 20.90 -22.58 -27.41
C TRP A 178 20.27 -23.34 -28.61
N ASP A 179 19.93 -24.61 -28.42
CA ASP A 179 19.22 -25.45 -29.36
C ASP A 179 17.71 -25.15 -29.48
N GLU A 180 17.13 -24.49 -28.49
CA GLU A 180 15.73 -24.01 -28.45
C GLU A 180 15.58 -22.59 -28.97
N GLN A 181 16.68 -21.88 -29.25
CA GLN A 181 16.69 -20.50 -29.69
C GLN A 181 16.72 -20.43 -31.23
N SER A 182 15.85 -19.60 -31.78
CA SER A 182 15.95 -19.29 -33.21
C SER A 182 17.18 -18.41 -33.48
N LEU A 183 17.71 -18.48 -34.73
CA LEU A 183 18.84 -17.63 -35.14
C LEU A 183 18.59 -16.12 -34.90
N ASN A 184 17.36 -15.66 -35.03
CA ASN A 184 17.00 -14.30 -34.77
C ASN A 184 17.08 -13.95 -33.25
N GLU A 185 16.64 -14.85 -32.36
CA GLU A 185 16.75 -14.65 -30.90
C GLU A 185 18.23 -14.64 -30.46
N LEU A 186 19.07 -15.51 -31.04
CA LEU A 186 20.54 -15.53 -30.80
C LEU A 186 21.20 -14.22 -31.27
N TRP A 187 20.76 -13.68 -32.42
CA TRP A 187 21.27 -12.44 -32.95
C TRP A 187 20.94 -11.25 -32.09
N GLU A 188 19.70 -11.13 -31.61
CA GLU A 188 19.24 -10.07 -30.70
C GLU A 188 19.92 -10.15 -29.32
N THR A 189 20.13 -11.34 -28.80
CA THR A 189 20.86 -11.56 -27.53
C THR A 189 22.31 -11.10 -27.64
N ASN A 190 22.99 -11.42 -28.74
CA ASN A 190 24.35 -10.99 -29.02
C ASN A 190 24.47 -9.46 -29.20
N LYS A 191 23.47 -8.82 -29.79
CA LYS A 191 23.40 -7.37 -29.96
C LYS A 191 23.27 -6.65 -28.61
N ARG A 192 22.44 -7.17 -27.70
CA ARG A 192 22.27 -6.66 -26.32
C ARG A 192 23.54 -6.82 -25.47
N LEU A 193 24.26 -7.92 -25.63
CA LEU A 193 25.51 -8.16 -24.90
C LEU A 193 26.64 -7.23 -25.36
N LYS A 194 26.70 -6.89 -26.65
CA LYS A 194 27.67 -5.92 -27.20
C LYS A 194 27.40 -4.48 -26.77
N SER A 195 26.14 -4.09 -26.60
CA SER A 195 25.77 -2.74 -26.15
C SER A 195 26.01 -2.48 -24.64
N LYS A 196 26.24 -3.53 -23.83
CA LYS A 196 26.58 -3.40 -22.39
C LYS A 196 28.09 -3.37 -22.11
N ARG A 197 28.95 -3.38 -23.13
CA ARG A 197 30.42 -3.39 -23.00
C ARG A 197 31.09 -2.08 -23.39
N ILE A 198 30.36 -0.93 -23.27
CA ILE A 198 30.93 0.42 -23.42
C ILE A 198 30.77 1.14 -22.09
#